data_f230645f86810fee961090b7413789fd
#
_entry.id   f230645f86810fee961090b7413789fd
#
_cell.length_a   1.000
_cell.length_b   1.000
_cell.length_c   1.000
_cell.angle_alpha   90.00
_cell.angle_beta   90.00
_cell.angle_gamma   90.00
#
_symmetry.space_group_name_H-M   'P 1'
#
loop_
_entity.id
_entity.type
_entity.pdbx_description
1 polymer ?
#
loop_
_entity_poly.entity_id
_entity_poly.type
_entity_poly.pdbx_seq_one_letter_code
_entity_poly.pdbx_strand_id
1 'polypeptide(L)'
;MNDVYEMVKQFKRKYPFTIAWRLKKNSMIVQKHLNPGEKIKYAFAAQKNNGVFSLFSTCVVVLTNQRLLVGYKRVIFGYYFSSITPDMYNDLQVYHGLLWGRITIDTIDEEVYLSNIAPSALVEIETNVTRFMIREKKKFLARGKKESCDKTNADL
;
A
#
# COMPACT_ATOMS: atom_id res chain seq x y z
N MET A 1 9.64 1.52 18.25
CA MET A 1 9.54 1.95 16.84
C MET A 1 9.08 0.74 16.03
N ASN A 2 7.90 0.79 15.42
CA ASN A 2 7.42 -0.34 14.63
C ASN A 2 8.28 -0.46 13.37
N ASP A 3 9.00 -1.57 13.27
CA ASP A 3 9.81 -1.91 12.10
C ASP A 3 8.90 -2.50 11.01
N VAL A 4 9.04 -2.04 9.78
CA VAL A 4 8.32 -2.56 8.61
C VAL A 4 8.47 -4.07 8.51
N TYR A 5 9.69 -4.57 8.70
CA TYR A 5 9.97 -6.01 8.59
C TYR A 5 9.20 -6.84 9.62
N GLU A 6 9.12 -6.40 10.88
CA GLU A 6 8.39 -7.14 11.92
C GLU A 6 6.89 -7.18 11.63
N MET A 7 6.30 -6.10 11.13
CA MET A 7 4.88 -6.09 10.75
C MET A 7 4.59 -7.00 9.55
N VAL A 8 5.42 -6.98 8.52
CA VAL A 8 5.28 -7.86 7.35
C VAL A 8 5.49 -9.33 7.74
N LYS A 9 6.41 -9.61 8.64
CA LYS A 9 6.65 -10.94 9.20
C LYS A 9 5.44 -11.46 9.98
N GLN A 10 4.79 -10.61 10.79
CA GLN A 10 3.54 -10.94 11.47
C GLN A 10 2.41 -11.25 10.47
N PHE A 11 2.26 -10.42 9.44
CA PHE A 11 1.31 -10.68 8.34
C PHE A 11 1.57 -12.04 7.69
N LYS A 12 2.82 -12.34 7.33
CA LYS A 12 3.19 -13.61 6.70
C LYS A 12 2.94 -14.82 7.62
N ARG A 13 3.12 -14.69 8.92
CA ARG A 13 2.80 -15.72 9.91
C ARG A 13 1.29 -15.97 10.00
N LYS A 14 0.50 -14.90 9.97
CA LYS A 14 -0.97 -14.96 10.00
C LYS A 14 -1.55 -15.54 8.71
N TYR A 15 -0.91 -15.23 7.58
CA TYR A 15 -1.36 -15.65 6.24
C TYR A 15 -0.25 -16.40 5.48
N PRO A 16 0.09 -17.63 5.90
CA PRO A 16 1.25 -18.36 5.37
C PRO A 16 1.13 -18.75 3.90
N PHE A 17 -0.08 -18.84 3.36
CA PHE A 17 -0.33 -19.15 1.94
C PHE A 17 -0.03 -17.98 0.99
N THR A 18 0.14 -16.76 1.49
CA THR A 18 0.62 -15.64 0.66
C THR A 18 2.03 -15.95 0.16
N ILE A 19 2.24 -15.89 -1.16
CA ILE A 19 3.56 -16.10 -1.74
C ILE A 19 4.39 -14.83 -1.60
N ALA A 20 5.40 -14.86 -0.76
CA ALA A 20 6.26 -13.73 -0.51
C ALA A 20 7.65 -14.17 -0.04
N TRP A 21 8.68 -13.63 -0.71
CA TRP A 21 10.09 -13.92 -0.47
C TRP A 21 10.88 -12.66 -0.14
N ARG A 22 12.09 -12.80 0.37
CA ARG A 22 13.01 -11.68 0.59
C ARG A 22 12.42 -10.53 1.41
N LEU A 23 11.51 -10.84 2.33
CA LEU A 23 10.74 -9.86 3.10
C LEU A 23 11.62 -8.80 3.78
N LYS A 24 12.72 -9.23 4.41
CA LYS A 24 13.66 -8.30 5.07
C LYS A 24 14.26 -7.29 4.11
N LYS A 25 14.75 -7.74 2.93
CA LYS A 25 15.36 -6.86 1.93
C LYS A 25 14.35 -5.87 1.34
N ASN A 26 13.13 -6.32 1.08
CA ASN A 26 12.06 -5.47 0.55
C ASN A 26 11.54 -4.48 1.59
N SER A 27 11.39 -4.91 2.85
CA SER A 27 11.01 -4.04 3.96
C SER A 27 11.99 -2.91 4.20
N MET A 28 13.30 -3.16 4.05
CA MET A 28 14.34 -2.13 4.18
C MET A 28 14.20 -1.00 3.15
N ILE A 29 13.68 -1.30 1.95
CA ILE A 29 13.43 -0.26 0.95
C ILE A 29 12.36 0.71 1.47
N VAL A 30 11.24 0.19 1.94
CA VAL A 30 10.16 1.04 2.48
C VAL A 30 10.59 1.75 3.76
N GLN A 31 11.28 1.06 4.67
CA GLN A 31 11.78 1.63 5.92
C GLN A 31 12.65 2.87 5.71
N LYS A 32 13.51 2.86 4.69
CA LYS A 32 14.40 3.99 4.35
C LYS A 32 13.64 5.22 3.80
N HIS A 33 12.43 5.03 3.29
CA HIS A 33 11.62 6.08 2.69
C HIS A 33 10.52 6.61 3.61
N LEU A 34 10.47 6.15 4.86
CA LEU A 34 9.58 6.72 5.87
C LEU A 34 10.03 8.14 6.23
N ASN A 35 9.09 9.06 6.27
CA ASN A 35 9.36 10.42 6.73
C ASN A 35 9.59 10.46 8.25
N PRO A 36 10.32 11.45 8.77
CA PRO A 36 10.41 11.68 10.22
C PRO A 36 9.01 11.81 10.84
N GLY A 37 8.73 11.01 11.88
CA GLY A 37 7.43 11.00 12.56
C GLY A 37 6.32 10.24 11.84
N GLU A 38 6.57 9.66 10.65
CA GLU A 38 5.61 8.80 9.95
C GLU A 38 5.42 7.49 10.71
N LYS A 39 4.15 7.12 10.97
CA LYS A 39 3.80 5.95 11.78
C LYS A 39 3.18 4.87 10.91
N ILE A 40 3.71 3.66 10.98
CA ILE A 40 3.18 2.50 10.29
C ILE A 40 1.86 2.08 10.96
N LYS A 41 0.81 1.89 10.17
CA LYS A 41 -0.51 1.43 10.60
C LYS A 41 -0.77 -0.02 10.26
N TYR A 42 -0.34 -0.45 9.07
CA TYR A 42 -0.53 -1.80 8.56
C TYR A 42 0.56 -2.12 7.54
N ALA A 43 0.94 -3.38 7.43
CA ALA A 43 1.90 -3.81 6.43
C ALA A 43 1.60 -5.24 5.96
N PHE A 44 1.76 -5.47 4.67
CA PHE A 44 1.58 -6.80 4.08
C PHE A 44 2.56 -7.01 2.91
N ALA A 45 2.61 -8.25 2.42
CA ALA A 45 3.42 -8.61 1.27
C ALA A 45 2.56 -9.22 0.16
N ALA A 46 2.96 -9.02 -1.09
CA ALA A 46 2.32 -9.56 -2.27
C ALA A 46 3.34 -9.69 -3.41
N GLN A 47 2.91 -10.23 -4.56
CA GLN A 47 3.68 -10.15 -5.79
C GLN A 47 3.18 -8.96 -6.61
N LYS A 48 4.09 -8.08 -7.05
CA LYS A 48 3.72 -6.91 -7.87
C LYS A 48 3.67 -7.31 -9.34
N ASN A 49 2.57 -7.90 -9.78
CA ASN A 49 2.17 -8.02 -11.18
C ASN A 49 0.86 -8.81 -11.35
N ASN A 50 0.39 -8.90 -12.60
CA ASN A 50 -0.85 -9.59 -12.98
C ASN A 50 -0.69 -11.11 -13.19
N GLY A 51 0.52 -11.66 -13.14
CA GLY A 51 0.78 -13.04 -13.53
C GLY A 51 0.89 -14.00 -12.34
N VAL A 52 0.19 -15.14 -12.42
CA VAL A 52 0.30 -16.24 -11.46
C VAL A 52 1.71 -16.81 -11.38
N PHE A 53 2.51 -16.66 -12.43
CA PHE A 53 3.85 -17.24 -12.55
C PHE A 53 5.00 -16.30 -12.15
N SER A 54 4.71 -15.08 -11.72
CA SER A 54 5.76 -14.14 -11.35
C SER A 54 6.12 -14.24 -9.88
N LEU A 55 6.79 -15.30 -9.52
CA LEU A 55 7.19 -15.62 -8.15
C LEU A 55 8.34 -14.74 -7.62
N PHE A 56 8.93 -13.89 -8.44
CA PHE A 56 10.16 -13.14 -8.10
C PHE A 56 9.95 -11.63 -7.89
N SER A 57 8.72 -11.15 -7.97
CA SER A 57 8.39 -9.74 -7.81
C SER A 57 7.71 -9.42 -6.46
N THR A 58 8.10 -10.12 -5.41
CA THR A 58 7.60 -9.83 -4.06
C THR A 58 7.84 -8.37 -3.73
N CYS A 59 6.77 -7.67 -3.40
CA CYS A 59 6.81 -6.32 -2.84
C CYS A 59 6.30 -6.31 -1.40
N VAL A 60 6.69 -5.28 -0.68
CA VAL A 60 6.16 -4.94 0.63
C VAL A 60 5.29 -3.70 0.48
N VAL A 61 4.08 -3.77 1.00
CA VAL A 61 3.12 -2.69 1.00
C VAL A 61 2.89 -2.23 2.44
N VAL A 62 3.02 -0.94 2.68
CA VAL A 62 2.94 -0.35 4.01
C VAL A 62 1.95 0.81 4.01
N LEU A 63 0.93 0.70 4.84
CA LEU A 63 0.02 1.79 5.14
C LEU A 63 0.55 2.57 6.35
N THR A 64 0.77 3.85 6.17
CA THR A 64 1.18 4.75 7.24
C THR A 64 0.04 5.67 7.67
N ASN A 65 0.33 6.58 8.58
CA ASN A 65 -0.62 7.66 8.93
C ASN A 65 -0.70 8.78 7.87
N GLN A 66 0.07 8.70 6.79
CA GLN A 66 0.14 9.73 5.74
C GLN A 66 -0.19 9.19 4.35
N ARG A 67 0.20 7.95 4.02
CA ARG A 67 0.19 7.42 2.65
C ARG A 67 0.33 5.91 2.60
N LEU A 68 0.15 5.33 1.43
CA LEU A 68 0.46 3.93 1.12
C LEU A 68 1.79 3.85 0.37
N LEU A 69 2.67 2.99 0.83
CA LEU A 69 4.02 2.81 0.26
C LEU A 69 4.13 1.41 -0.32
N VAL A 70 4.72 1.30 -1.50
CA VAL A 70 5.02 0.03 -2.15
C VAL A 70 6.49 -0.03 -2.49
N GLY A 71 7.19 -1.06 -2.03
CA GLY A 71 8.63 -1.17 -2.28
C GLY A 71 9.10 -2.60 -2.48
N TYR A 72 10.06 -2.78 -3.39
CA TYR A 72 10.79 -4.01 -3.53
C TYR A 72 12.18 -3.80 -4.11
N LYS A 73 13.10 -4.69 -3.74
CA LYS A 73 14.44 -4.73 -4.31
C LYS A 73 14.43 -5.59 -5.58
N ARG A 74 14.92 -5.05 -6.69
CA ARG A 74 15.10 -5.81 -7.94
C ARG A 74 16.11 -6.92 -7.74
N VAL A 75 16.00 -7.97 -8.55
CA VAL A 75 16.84 -9.16 -8.41
C VAL A 75 18.30 -8.85 -8.77
N ILE A 76 18.53 -8.09 -9.85
CA ILE A 76 19.88 -7.80 -10.37
C ILE A 76 20.37 -6.44 -9.83
N PHE A 77 19.70 -5.32 -10.20
CA PHE A 77 20.13 -3.98 -9.81
C PHE A 77 18.96 -3.11 -9.37
N GLY A 78 19.21 -2.25 -8.37
CA GLY A 78 18.28 -1.21 -7.94
C GLY A 78 17.09 -1.73 -7.14
N TYR A 79 16.11 -0.86 -7.02
CA TYR A 79 14.84 -1.11 -6.33
C TYR A 79 13.70 -0.35 -7.00
N TYR A 80 12.49 -0.73 -6.68
CA TYR A 80 11.28 0.02 -6.99
C TYR A 80 10.68 0.58 -5.70
N PHE A 81 10.20 1.80 -5.77
CA PHE A 81 9.47 2.43 -4.68
C PHE A 81 8.38 3.33 -5.26
N SER A 82 7.17 3.21 -4.73
CA SER A 82 6.03 4.06 -5.06
C SER A 82 5.36 4.55 -3.80
N SER A 83 4.85 5.77 -3.83
CA SER A 83 4.16 6.42 -2.74
C SER A 83 2.81 6.94 -3.22
N ILE A 84 1.74 6.43 -2.65
CA ILE A 84 0.36 6.77 -3.00
C ILE A 84 -0.24 7.56 -1.86
N THR A 85 -0.45 8.84 -2.06
CA THR A 85 -1.13 9.73 -1.11
C THR A 85 -2.65 9.59 -1.22
N PRO A 86 -3.43 9.95 -0.20
CA PRO A 86 -4.89 9.79 -0.24
C PRO A 86 -5.59 10.54 -1.38
N ASP A 87 -5.05 11.68 -1.81
CA ASP A 87 -5.56 12.44 -2.96
C ASP A 87 -5.36 11.72 -4.30
N MET A 88 -4.29 10.92 -4.44
CA MET A 88 -4.04 10.11 -5.63
C MET A 88 -4.87 8.82 -5.69
N TYR A 89 -5.37 8.34 -4.57
CA TYR A 89 -6.12 7.10 -4.49
C TYR A 89 -7.54 7.25 -5.07
N ASN A 90 -7.92 6.35 -5.98
CA ASN A 90 -9.28 6.28 -6.52
C ASN A 90 -10.08 5.13 -5.90
N ASP A 91 -9.61 3.89 -6.07
CA ASP A 91 -10.34 2.70 -5.64
C ASP A 91 -9.38 1.53 -5.34
N LEU A 92 -9.91 0.53 -4.65
CA LEU A 92 -9.24 -0.75 -4.43
C LEU A 92 -10.21 -1.87 -4.79
N GLN A 93 -9.83 -2.69 -5.77
CA GLN A 93 -10.58 -3.83 -6.22
C GLN A 93 -9.96 -5.13 -5.71
N VAL A 94 -10.79 -6.03 -5.23
CA VAL A 94 -10.37 -7.33 -4.69
C VAL A 94 -10.94 -8.45 -5.56
N TYR A 95 -10.07 -9.36 -5.96
CA TYR A 95 -10.45 -10.58 -6.67
C TYR A 95 -10.10 -11.81 -5.83
N HIS A 96 -11.11 -12.59 -5.46
CA HIS A 96 -10.97 -13.85 -4.76
C HIS A 96 -10.78 -15.00 -5.76
N GLY A 97 -9.54 -15.48 -5.92
CA GLY A 97 -9.28 -16.70 -6.65
C GLY A 97 -9.41 -17.95 -5.80
N LEU A 98 -9.35 -19.13 -6.42
CA LEU A 98 -9.46 -20.41 -5.72
C LEU A 98 -8.27 -20.66 -4.75
N LEU A 99 -7.04 -20.40 -5.21
CA LEU A 99 -5.81 -20.64 -4.44
C LEU A 99 -5.23 -19.33 -3.90
N TRP A 100 -5.26 -18.26 -4.70
CA TRP A 100 -4.72 -16.94 -4.35
C TRP A 100 -5.65 -15.83 -4.81
N GLY A 101 -5.61 -14.74 -4.07
CA GLY A 101 -6.31 -13.52 -4.40
C GLY A 101 -5.41 -12.48 -5.07
N ARG A 102 -6.05 -11.48 -5.64
CA ARG A 102 -5.43 -10.31 -6.24
C ARG A 102 -6.09 -9.03 -5.74
N ILE A 103 -5.30 -7.98 -5.69
CA ILE A 103 -5.75 -6.63 -5.38
C ILE A 103 -5.25 -5.71 -6.49
N THR A 104 -6.13 -4.85 -6.99
CA THR A 104 -5.77 -3.75 -7.87
C THR A 104 -6.05 -2.45 -7.12
N ILE A 105 -5.04 -1.60 -7.00
CA ILE A 105 -5.16 -0.27 -6.43
C ILE A 105 -5.13 0.72 -7.60
N ASP A 106 -6.27 1.34 -7.85
CA ASP A 106 -6.42 2.37 -8.86
C ASP A 106 -6.01 3.74 -8.28
N THR A 107 -5.13 4.43 -8.99
CA THR A 107 -4.67 5.78 -8.65
C THR A 107 -4.82 6.70 -9.85
N ILE A 108 -4.61 8.00 -9.63
CA ILE A 108 -4.64 8.99 -10.71
C ILE A 108 -3.59 8.68 -11.79
N ASP A 109 -2.42 8.18 -11.40
CA ASP A 109 -1.28 8.02 -12.31
C ASP A 109 -1.12 6.60 -12.85
N GLU A 110 -1.41 5.58 -12.03
CA GLU A 110 -1.19 4.17 -12.39
C GLU A 110 -2.15 3.21 -11.66
N GLU A 111 -2.29 2.02 -12.20
CA GLU A 111 -2.88 0.88 -11.49
C GLU A 111 -1.77 0.00 -10.89
N VAL A 112 -1.84 -0.25 -9.59
CA VAL A 112 -0.91 -1.13 -8.89
C VAL A 112 -1.54 -2.52 -8.72
N TYR A 113 -0.97 -3.50 -9.39
CA TYR A 113 -1.44 -4.89 -9.35
C TYR A 113 -0.66 -5.70 -8.32
N LEU A 114 -1.39 -6.31 -7.38
CA LEU A 114 -0.85 -7.15 -6.32
C LEU A 114 -1.50 -8.53 -6.39
N SER A 115 -0.69 -9.58 -6.47
CA SER A 115 -1.16 -10.95 -6.65
C SER A 115 -0.57 -11.94 -5.64
N ASN A 116 -1.01 -13.21 -5.72
CA ASN A 116 -0.53 -14.32 -4.89
C ASN A 116 -0.70 -14.08 -3.38
N ILE A 117 -1.79 -13.41 -3.01
CA ILE A 117 -2.20 -13.13 -1.65
C ILE A 117 -3.10 -14.26 -1.15
N ALA A 118 -2.92 -14.71 0.09
CA ALA A 118 -3.82 -15.66 0.70
C ALA A 118 -5.26 -15.10 0.68
N PRO A 119 -6.28 -15.84 0.19
CA PRO A 119 -7.65 -15.34 0.11
C PRO A 119 -8.20 -14.85 1.45
N SER A 120 -7.81 -15.49 2.54
CA SER A 120 -8.19 -15.08 3.91
C SER A 120 -7.64 -13.73 4.36
N ALA A 121 -6.59 -13.21 3.69
CA ALA A 121 -6.01 -11.91 3.99
C ALA A 121 -6.72 -10.73 3.29
N LEU A 122 -7.45 -11.01 2.21
CA LEU A 122 -7.98 -9.96 1.32
C LEU A 122 -8.92 -8.98 2.03
N VAL A 123 -9.83 -9.49 2.87
CA VAL A 123 -10.79 -8.66 3.61
C VAL A 123 -10.07 -7.74 4.59
N GLU A 124 -9.03 -8.23 5.27
CA GLU A 124 -8.24 -7.40 6.19
C GLU A 124 -7.48 -6.29 5.45
N ILE A 125 -6.86 -6.62 4.32
CA ILE A 125 -6.14 -5.63 3.50
C ILE A 125 -7.11 -4.57 2.98
N GLU A 126 -8.22 -4.99 2.35
CA GLU A 126 -9.24 -4.10 1.83
C GLU A 126 -9.76 -3.15 2.92
N THR A 127 -10.12 -3.70 4.08
CA THR A 127 -10.66 -2.92 5.19
C THR A 127 -9.66 -1.87 5.69
N ASN A 128 -8.39 -2.26 5.89
CA ASN A 128 -7.39 -1.34 6.40
C ASN A 128 -7.05 -0.23 5.39
N VAL A 129 -6.82 -0.59 4.13
CA VAL A 129 -6.41 0.35 3.10
C VAL A 129 -7.56 1.28 2.72
N THR A 130 -8.71 0.73 2.35
CA THR A 130 -9.86 1.52 1.86
C THR A 130 -10.39 2.46 2.93
N ARG A 131 -10.57 1.99 4.16
CA ARG A 131 -11.04 2.83 5.27
C ARG A 131 -10.13 4.02 5.53
N PHE A 132 -8.82 3.79 5.53
CA PHE A 132 -7.85 4.86 5.74
C PHE A 132 -7.85 5.84 4.57
N MET A 133 -7.69 5.35 3.35
CA MET A 133 -7.54 6.18 2.15
C MET A 133 -8.78 7.05 1.90
N ILE A 134 -9.98 6.48 2.00
CA ILE A 134 -11.23 7.26 1.83
C ILE A 134 -11.38 8.31 2.92
N ARG A 135 -11.09 7.98 4.17
CA ARG A 135 -11.17 8.93 5.28
C ARG A 135 -10.23 10.11 5.09
N GLU A 136 -8.98 9.84 4.74
CA GLU A 136 -7.98 10.89 4.56
C GLU A 136 -8.23 11.72 3.29
N LYS A 137 -8.69 11.09 2.20
CA LYS A 137 -9.11 11.80 0.99
C LYS A 137 -10.24 12.79 1.25
N LYS A 138 -11.25 12.40 2.03
CA LYS A 138 -12.34 13.31 2.43
C LYS A 138 -11.83 14.51 3.24
N LYS A 139 -10.88 14.31 4.15
CA LYS A 139 -10.26 15.40 4.92
C LYS A 139 -9.48 16.36 4.00
N PHE A 140 -8.73 15.82 3.05
CA PHE A 140 -7.99 16.61 2.07
C PHE A 140 -8.91 17.51 1.25
N LEU A 141 -9.98 16.95 0.68
CA LEU A 141 -10.98 17.68 -0.10
C LEU A 141 -11.71 18.75 0.73
N ALA A 142 -11.99 18.48 2.01
CA ALA A 142 -12.65 19.45 2.91
C ALA A 142 -11.72 20.65 3.21
N ARG A 143 -10.41 20.43 3.35
CA ARG A 143 -9.42 21.51 3.54
C ARG A 143 -9.30 22.39 2.31
N GLY A 144 -9.20 21.80 1.12
CA GLY A 144 -9.12 22.54 -0.14
C GLY A 144 -10.35 23.45 -0.38
N LYS A 145 -11.55 22.99 0.01
CA LYS A 145 -12.77 23.82 -0.07
C LYS A 145 -12.75 25.01 0.90
N LYS A 146 -12.20 24.86 2.10
CA LYS A 146 -12.07 25.97 3.06
C LYS A 146 -11.10 27.03 2.55
N GLU A 147 -9.95 26.64 2.07
CA GLU A 147 -8.93 27.57 1.54
C GLU A 147 -9.43 28.35 0.31
N SER A 148 -10.24 27.74 -0.57
CA SER A 148 -10.85 28.42 -1.69
C SER A 148 -11.93 29.43 -1.26
N CYS A 149 -12.72 29.12 -0.23
CA CYS A 149 -13.74 30.01 0.29
C CYS A 149 -13.15 31.23 1.01
N ASP A 150 -12.06 31.03 1.76
CA ASP A 150 -11.36 32.12 2.46
C ASP A 150 -10.68 33.10 1.49
N LYS A 151 -10.15 32.61 0.35
CA LYS A 151 -9.58 33.47 -0.68
C LYS A 151 -10.65 34.32 -1.39
N THR A 152 -11.82 33.77 -1.65
CA THR A 152 -12.92 34.52 -2.31
C THR A 152 -13.49 35.61 -1.40
N ASN A 153 -13.45 35.45 -0.08
CA ASN A 153 -13.90 36.46 0.88
C ASN A 153 -12.83 37.51 1.21
N ALA A 154 -11.56 37.29 0.85
CA ALA A 154 -10.48 38.27 1.05
C ALA A 154 -10.37 39.28 -0.12
N ASP A 155 -10.98 38.96 -1.27
CA ASP A 155 -10.98 39.81 -2.48
C ASP A 155 -12.26 40.66 -2.60
N LEU A 156 -13.11 40.71 -1.58
CA LEU A 156 -14.31 41.56 -1.46
C LEU A 156 -14.08 42.64 -0.39
#